data_b05fc327efeb088635458e630c4e8088
#
_entry.id   b05fc327efeb088635458e630c4e8088
#
_cell.length_a   1.000
_cell.length_b   1.000
_cell.length_c   1.000
_cell.angle_alpha   90.00
_cell.angle_beta   90.00
_cell.angle_gamma   90.00
#
_symmetry.space_group_name_H-M   'P 1'
#
loop_
_entity.id
_entity.type
_entity.pdbx_description
1 polymer ?
#
loop_
_entity_poly.entity_id
_entity_poly.type
_entity_poly.pdbx_seq_one_letter_code
_entity_poly.pdbx_strand_id
1 'polypeptide(L)'
;MLASRAVTESVYVGNANVDAPQDRGWLLGYFKPPGDIRHSDDVEIKWGGHPRGDRRARWATGEKRTALLVLISGRFRLEFPGRNVVLSRQGDYVVWGPGVDHSWYAEEESVVLTVRWPSIPGYAVTPE
;
A
#
# COMPACT_ATOMS: atom_id res chain seq x y z
N MET A 1 -7.55 -10.94 -23.68
CA MET A 1 -7.10 -10.24 -24.44
C MET A 1 -6.29 -9.20 -23.99
N LEU A 2 -6.29 -8.96 -22.99
CA LEU A 2 -5.68 -7.85 -22.49
C LEU A 2 -4.22 -8.00 -22.26
N ALA A 3 -3.74 -9.25 -22.09
CA ALA A 3 -2.32 -9.49 -21.89
C ALA A 3 -1.50 -9.07 -23.09
N SER A 4 -2.01 -9.33 -24.29
CA SER A 4 -1.26 -8.96 -25.48
C SER A 4 -1.20 -7.46 -25.67
N ARG A 5 -2.21 -6.75 -25.20
CA ARG A 5 -2.15 -5.31 -25.25
C ARG A 5 -1.13 -4.73 -24.29
N ALA A 6 -0.99 -5.32 -23.12
CA ALA A 6 -0.01 -4.85 -22.16
C ALA A 6 1.40 -4.93 -22.74
N VAL A 7 1.67 -5.96 -23.55
CA VAL A 7 2.97 -6.12 -24.20
C VAL A 7 3.21 -5.06 -25.27
N THR A 8 2.17 -4.71 -26.04
CA THR A 8 2.37 -3.87 -27.21
C THR A 8 2.15 -2.39 -26.92
N GLU A 9 1.30 -2.07 -26.00
CA GLU A 9 0.85 -0.70 -25.82
C GLU A 9 1.56 0.01 -24.68
N SER A 10 2.18 -0.70 -23.76
CA SER A 10 2.79 -0.11 -22.58
C SER A 10 1.83 0.78 -21.79
N VAL A 11 0.55 0.41 -21.81
CA VAL A 11 -0.49 1.11 -21.06
C VAL A 11 -1.37 0.06 -20.41
N TYR A 12 -1.65 0.25 -19.14
CA TYR A 12 -2.59 -0.58 -18.41
C TYR A 12 -3.68 0.30 -17.82
N VAL A 13 -4.92 -0.07 -18.05
CA VAL A 13 -6.07 0.64 -17.52
C VAL A 13 -6.83 -0.32 -16.61
N GLY A 14 -7.05 0.08 -15.38
CA GLY A 14 -7.77 -0.75 -14.41
C GLY A 14 -8.55 0.09 -13.43
N ASN A 15 -9.19 -0.60 -12.51
CA ASN A 15 -9.91 0.02 -11.40
C ASN A 15 -9.41 -0.63 -10.12
N ALA A 16 -8.98 0.17 -9.16
CA ALA A 16 -8.37 -0.35 -7.94
C ALA A 16 -9.33 -1.22 -7.14
N ASN A 17 -10.61 -0.90 -7.11
CA ASN A 17 -11.58 -1.71 -6.38
C ASN A 17 -11.76 -3.10 -6.99
N VAL A 18 -11.49 -3.23 -8.28
CA VAL A 18 -11.56 -4.51 -8.99
C VAL A 18 -10.23 -5.25 -8.92
N ASP A 19 -9.13 -4.55 -9.13
CA ASP A 19 -7.82 -5.16 -9.28
C ASP A 19 -7.16 -5.50 -7.93
N ALA A 20 -7.33 -4.65 -6.94
CA ALA A 20 -6.66 -4.83 -5.67
C ALA A 20 -7.00 -6.16 -4.96
N PRO A 21 -8.28 -6.59 -4.91
CA PRO A 21 -8.59 -7.87 -4.27
C PRO A 21 -7.94 -9.07 -4.93
N GLN A 22 -7.56 -8.97 -6.19
CA GLN A 22 -6.94 -10.08 -6.91
C GLN A 22 -5.48 -10.28 -6.50
N ASP A 23 -4.86 -9.30 -5.85
CA ASP A 23 -3.46 -9.38 -5.46
C ASP A 23 -3.24 -8.71 -4.10
N ARG A 24 -4.10 -9.01 -3.15
CA ARG A 24 -3.98 -8.58 -1.75
C ARG A 24 -3.82 -7.07 -1.59
N GLY A 25 -4.40 -6.31 -2.49
CA GLY A 25 -4.36 -4.86 -2.49
C GLY A 25 -3.31 -4.26 -3.42
N TRP A 26 -2.39 -5.06 -3.93
CA TRP A 26 -1.28 -4.53 -4.71
C TRP A 26 -1.68 -4.20 -6.13
N LEU A 27 -1.40 -2.98 -6.56
CA LEU A 27 -1.66 -2.53 -7.92
C LEU A 27 -0.41 -2.55 -8.78
N LEU A 28 0.76 -2.40 -8.16
CA LEU A 28 2.01 -2.26 -8.86
C LEU A 28 3.14 -2.67 -7.92
N GLY A 29 4.20 -3.29 -8.45
CA GLY A 29 5.34 -3.69 -7.65
C GLY A 29 6.02 -4.93 -8.19
N TYR A 30 7.00 -5.46 -7.45
CA TYR A 30 7.76 -6.63 -7.88
C TYR A 30 6.91 -7.89 -7.95
N PHE A 31 5.76 -7.91 -7.26
CA PHE A 31 4.86 -9.07 -7.25
C PHE A 31 4.05 -9.22 -8.53
N LYS A 32 4.04 -8.23 -9.41
CA LYS A 32 3.44 -8.41 -10.72
C LYS A 32 4.39 -9.19 -11.62
N PRO A 33 3.87 -9.94 -12.60
CA PRO A 33 4.73 -10.76 -13.45
C PRO A 33 5.75 -9.92 -14.20
N PRO A 34 6.97 -10.44 -14.38
CA PRO A 34 7.95 -9.75 -15.24
C PRO A 34 7.39 -9.56 -16.65
N GLY A 35 7.62 -8.39 -17.22
CA GLY A 35 7.07 -8.05 -18.53
C GLY A 35 5.73 -7.33 -18.46
N ASP A 36 5.04 -7.37 -17.35
CA ASP A 36 3.84 -6.59 -17.13
C ASP A 36 4.26 -5.15 -16.84
N ILE A 37 3.56 -4.18 -17.42
CA ILE A 37 3.90 -2.77 -17.19
C ILE A 37 3.74 -2.37 -15.71
N ARG A 38 2.98 -3.14 -14.93
CA ARG A 38 2.82 -2.90 -13.50
C ARG A 38 3.93 -3.50 -12.65
N HIS A 39 4.85 -4.25 -13.26
CA HIS A 39 6.00 -4.78 -12.54
C HIS A 39 7.02 -3.66 -12.34
N SER A 40 7.50 -3.50 -11.12
CA SER A 40 8.52 -2.50 -10.79
C SER A 40 9.33 -2.97 -9.58
N ASP A 41 10.63 -2.77 -9.64
CA ASP A 41 11.51 -2.94 -8.49
C ASP A 41 11.73 -1.61 -7.76
N ASP A 42 11.27 -0.52 -8.33
CA ASP A 42 11.52 0.81 -7.78
C ASP A 42 10.47 1.26 -6.79
N VAL A 43 9.22 0.82 -7.00
CA VAL A 43 8.10 1.30 -6.20
C VAL A 43 7.01 0.22 -6.16
N GLU A 44 6.28 0.18 -5.05
CA GLU A 44 5.09 -0.65 -4.94
C GLU A 44 3.94 0.18 -4.43
N ILE A 45 2.73 -0.08 -4.95
CA ILE A 45 1.54 0.70 -4.65
C ILE A 45 0.41 -0.25 -4.26
N LYS A 46 -0.20 0.04 -3.12
CA LYS A 46 -1.27 -0.77 -2.56
C LYS A 46 -2.52 0.08 -2.35
N TRP A 47 -3.66 -0.45 -2.73
CA TRP A 47 -4.97 0.14 -2.47
C TRP A 47 -5.63 -0.66 -1.37
N GLY A 48 -5.97 -0.03 -0.26
CA GLY A 48 -6.54 -0.71 0.88
C GLY A 48 -7.90 -0.16 1.25
N GLY A 49 -8.90 -1.04 1.29
CA GLY A 49 -10.19 -0.74 1.89
C GLY A 49 -10.26 -1.41 3.23
N HIS A 50 -10.65 -0.67 4.27
CA HIS A 50 -10.67 -1.16 5.65
C HIS A 50 -11.99 -0.83 6.30
N PRO A 51 -12.75 -1.84 6.77
CA PRO A 51 -13.94 -1.55 7.56
C PRO A 51 -13.56 -0.89 8.88
N ARG A 52 -14.52 -0.20 9.46
CA ARG A 52 -14.33 0.41 10.78
C ARG A 52 -13.88 -0.66 11.78
N GLY A 53 -12.84 -0.35 12.54
CA GLY A 53 -12.29 -1.26 13.54
C GLY A 53 -11.22 -2.19 13.02
N ASP A 54 -11.00 -2.22 11.71
CA ASP A 54 -9.93 -3.03 11.14
C ASP A 54 -8.58 -2.52 11.63
N ARG A 55 -7.67 -3.43 11.88
CA ARG A 55 -6.36 -3.07 12.43
C ARG A 55 -5.32 -4.08 12.02
N ARG A 56 -4.06 -3.64 12.05
CA ARG A 56 -2.95 -4.55 11.84
C ARG A 56 -2.80 -5.43 13.08
N ALA A 57 -2.68 -6.73 12.86
CA ALA A 57 -2.60 -7.70 13.96
C ALA A 57 -1.31 -7.54 14.78
N ARG A 58 -0.22 -7.17 14.13
CA ARG A 58 1.07 -6.98 14.77
C ARG A 58 1.77 -5.76 14.18
N TRP A 59 2.61 -5.13 14.99
CA TRP A 59 3.43 -4.02 14.52
C TRP A 59 4.40 -4.50 13.45
N ALA A 60 4.57 -3.69 12.42
CA ALA A 60 5.62 -3.90 11.45
C ALA A 60 6.93 -3.41 12.05
N THR A 61 7.95 -4.25 12.05
CA THR A 61 9.25 -3.92 12.65
C THR A 61 10.34 -4.21 11.63
N GLY A 62 11.38 -3.40 11.64
CA GLY A 62 12.55 -3.61 10.79
C GLY A 62 12.29 -3.46 9.30
N GLU A 63 11.22 -2.81 8.92
CA GLU A 63 10.88 -2.59 7.52
C GLU A 63 11.90 -1.67 6.88
N LYS A 64 12.50 -2.07 5.76
CA LYS A 64 13.60 -1.34 5.14
C LYS A 64 13.16 -0.33 4.11
N ARG A 65 11.87 -0.26 3.82
CA ARG A 65 11.34 0.67 2.82
C ARG A 65 10.93 1.99 3.46
N THR A 66 10.97 3.03 2.66
CA THR A 66 10.26 4.27 2.97
C THR A 66 8.83 4.10 2.48
N ALA A 67 7.88 4.61 3.23
CA ALA A 67 6.47 4.47 2.91
C ALA A 67 5.76 5.81 3.00
N LEU A 68 4.82 5.99 2.09
CA LEU A 68 3.87 7.10 2.11
C LEU A 68 2.47 6.50 2.11
N LEU A 69 1.61 6.96 3.01
CA LEU A 69 0.23 6.54 3.03
C LEU A 69 -0.66 7.77 2.97
N VAL A 70 -1.59 7.80 2.02
CA VAL A 70 -2.51 8.91 1.84
C VAL A 70 -3.94 8.43 2.01
N LEU A 71 -4.74 9.23 2.72
CA LEU A 71 -6.15 8.96 2.95
C LEU A 71 -6.97 9.36 1.73
N ILE A 72 -7.71 8.40 1.20
CA ILE A 72 -8.69 8.66 0.14
C ILE A 72 -10.04 9.00 0.76
N SER A 73 -10.47 8.21 1.76
CA SER A 73 -11.73 8.47 2.47
C SER A 73 -11.68 7.83 3.85
N GLY A 74 -12.49 8.35 4.76
CA GLY A 74 -12.63 7.79 6.09
C GLY A 74 -11.78 8.47 7.15
N ARG A 75 -11.35 7.71 8.14
CA ARG A 75 -10.51 8.21 9.23
C ARG A 75 -9.58 7.06 9.65
N PHE A 76 -8.29 7.29 9.50
CA PHE A 76 -7.31 6.23 9.62
C PHE A 76 -6.15 6.67 10.52
N ARG A 77 -5.81 5.84 11.51
CA ARG A 77 -4.77 6.16 12.46
C ARG A 77 -3.52 5.34 12.17
N LEU A 78 -2.39 5.99 12.00
CA LEU A 78 -1.07 5.37 11.98
C LEU A 78 -0.51 5.45 13.39
N GLU A 79 0.04 4.35 13.87
CA GLU A 79 0.61 4.25 15.21
C GLU A 79 2.10 4.06 15.09
N PHE A 80 2.86 4.94 15.73
CA PHE A 80 4.32 4.88 15.80
C PHE A 80 4.73 4.86 17.26
N PRO A 81 5.96 4.44 17.59
CA PRO A 81 6.40 4.47 18.97
C PRO A 81 6.31 5.90 19.53
N GLY A 82 5.52 6.05 20.59
CA GLY A 82 5.35 7.34 21.25
C GLY A 82 4.52 8.36 20.51
N ARG A 83 3.91 8.00 19.37
CA ARG A 83 3.16 8.98 18.59
C ARG A 83 2.13 8.31 17.69
N ASN A 84 0.91 8.82 17.71
CA ASN A 84 -0.12 8.43 16.75
C ASN A 84 -0.39 9.60 15.80
N VAL A 85 -0.70 9.26 14.55
CA VAL A 85 -1.07 10.24 13.54
C VAL A 85 -2.42 9.85 13.00
N VAL A 86 -3.41 10.75 13.07
CA VAL A 86 -4.75 10.48 12.55
C VAL A 86 -4.94 11.25 11.26
N LEU A 87 -5.23 10.52 10.19
CA LEU A 87 -5.59 11.10 8.90
C LEU A 87 -7.11 11.18 8.85
N SER A 88 -7.66 12.38 8.70
CA SER A 88 -9.10 12.59 8.80
C SER A 88 -9.72 13.30 7.61
N ARG A 89 -8.93 13.90 6.72
CA ARG A 89 -9.43 14.57 5.53
C ARG A 89 -8.82 13.92 4.29
N GLN A 90 -9.59 13.88 3.22
CA GLN A 90 -9.07 13.40 1.95
C GLN A 90 -7.78 14.12 1.61
N GLY A 91 -6.75 13.37 1.28
CA GLY A 91 -5.45 13.92 0.94
C GLY A 91 -4.48 14.05 2.11
N ASP A 92 -4.93 13.87 3.35
CA ASP A 92 -3.99 13.80 4.47
C ASP A 92 -3.04 12.63 4.23
N TYR A 93 -1.75 12.83 4.49
CA TYR A 93 -0.78 11.76 4.29
C TYR A 93 0.32 11.80 5.33
N VAL A 94 1.02 10.68 5.44
CA VAL A 94 2.17 10.55 6.32
C VAL A 94 3.26 9.78 5.59
N VAL A 95 4.51 10.14 5.84
CA VAL A 95 5.67 9.45 5.27
C VAL A 95 6.54 9.00 6.43
N TRP A 96 7.01 7.73 6.39
CA TRP A 96 7.97 7.27 7.39
C TRP A 96 9.10 6.52 6.70
N GLY A 97 10.29 6.67 7.29
CA GLY A 97 11.52 6.14 6.71
C GLY A 97 11.80 4.70 7.10
N PRO A 98 12.92 4.16 6.61
CA PRO A 98 13.32 2.80 6.92
C PRO A 98 13.50 2.59 8.41
N GLY A 99 13.08 1.43 8.89
CA GLY A 99 13.28 1.03 10.28
C GLY A 99 12.28 1.58 11.27
N VAL A 100 11.33 2.40 10.84
CA VAL A 100 10.33 2.95 11.76
C VAL A 100 9.24 1.92 11.98
N ASP A 101 9.13 1.46 13.21
CA ASP A 101 8.09 0.51 13.60
C ASP A 101 6.73 1.18 13.52
N HIS A 102 5.72 0.46 13.07
CA HIS A 102 4.42 1.07 12.90
C HIS A 102 3.29 0.04 12.91
N SER A 103 2.10 0.54 13.14
CA SER A 103 0.86 -0.20 13.03
C SER A 103 -0.22 0.75 12.53
N TRP A 104 -1.44 0.27 12.39
CA TRP A 104 -2.54 1.13 11.96
C TRP A 104 -3.87 0.61 12.49
N TYR A 105 -4.85 1.51 12.51
CA TYR A 105 -6.20 1.23 12.97
C TYR A 105 -7.19 2.12 12.21
N ALA A 106 -8.22 1.50 11.64
CA ALA A 106 -9.27 2.23 10.93
C ALA A 106 -10.32 2.71 11.93
N GLU A 107 -10.31 3.99 12.24
CA GLU A 107 -11.28 4.56 13.18
C GLU A 107 -12.68 4.64 12.57
N GLU A 108 -12.75 4.73 11.25
CA GLU A 108 -13.98 4.64 10.47
C GLU A 108 -13.66 3.80 9.24
N GLU A 109 -14.69 3.36 8.52
CA GLU A 109 -14.46 2.71 7.24
C GLU A 109 -13.60 3.63 6.39
N SER A 110 -12.49 3.10 5.86
CA SER A 110 -11.47 3.93 5.23
C SER A 110 -10.96 3.30 3.95
N VAL A 111 -10.52 4.17 3.04
CA VAL A 111 -9.78 3.77 1.86
C VAL A 111 -8.47 4.53 1.89
N VAL A 112 -7.35 3.81 1.75
CA VAL A 112 -6.01 4.39 1.78
C VAL A 112 -5.20 3.89 0.60
N LEU A 113 -4.28 4.74 0.14
CA LEU A 113 -3.30 4.37 -0.87
C LEU A 113 -1.93 4.39 -0.21
N THR A 114 -1.20 3.29 -0.32
CA THR A 114 0.14 3.19 0.23
C THR A 114 1.15 3.05 -0.89
N VAL A 115 2.21 3.85 -0.83
CA VAL A 115 3.33 3.80 -1.77
C VAL A 115 4.57 3.49 -0.97
N ARG A 116 5.34 2.48 -1.39
CA ARG A 116 6.59 2.11 -0.70
C ARG A 116 7.70 1.95 -1.72
N TRP A 117 8.92 2.25 -1.32
CA TRP A 117 10.08 2.10 -2.19
C TRP A 117 11.33 1.73 -1.39
N PRO A 118 12.20 0.87 -1.95
CA PRO A 118 12.05 0.17 -3.24
C PRO A 118 11.09 -1.02 -3.14
N SER A 119 10.76 -1.63 -4.29
CA SER A 119 9.94 -2.83 -4.33
C SER A 119 10.83 -4.02 -4.66
N ILE A 120 11.39 -4.62 -3.62
CA ILE A 120 12.38 -5.70 -3.74
C ILE A 120 12.00 -6.83 -2.80
N PRO A 121 12.08 -8.09 -3.23
CA PRO A 121 11.82 -9.22 -2.34
C PRO A 121 12.74 -9.20 -1.13
N GLY A 122 12.24 -9.64 0.01
CA GLY A 122 13.03 -9.72 1.23
C GLY A 122 13.05 -8.45 2.08
N TYR A 123 12.42 -7.38 1.63
CA TYR A 123 12.34 -6.15 2.42
C TYR A 123 11.15 -6.16 3.38
N ALA A 124 10.13 -6.96 3.12
CA ALA A 124 9.01 -7.10 4.04
C ALA A 124 9.44 -7.98 5.22
N VAL A 125 9.16 -7.53 6.42
CA VAL A 125 9.64 -8.20 7.63
C VAL A 125 8.53 -8.98 8.31
N THR A 126 7.30 -8.49 8.28
CA THR A 126 6.17 -9.16 8.90
C THR A 126 5.03 -9.26 7.91
N PRO A 127 4.36 -10.42 7.81
CA PRO A 127 3.18 -10.53 6.98
C PRO A 127 2.03 -9.73 7.59
N GLU A 128 1.14 -9.30 6.73
CA GLU A 128 -0.04 -8.58 7.19
C GLU A 128 -1.16 -9.49 7.58
#